data_920e04fb91347ba57979b6fe880d7136
#
_entry.id   920e04fb91347ba57979b6fe880d7136
#
_cell.length_a   1.000
_cell.length_b   1.000
_cell.length_c   1.000
_cell.angle_alpha   90.00
_cell.angle_beta   90.00
_cell.angle_gamma   90.00
#
_symmetry.space_group_name_H-M   'P 1'
#
loop_
_entity.id
_entity.type
_entity.pdbx_description
1 polymer ?
#
loop_
_entity_poly.entity_id
_entity_poly.type
_entity_poly.pdbx_seq_one_letter_code
_entity_poly.pdbx_strand_id
1 'polypeptide(L)'
;GTSSVRRVSLLRRAYPHLMFSDVRGNINTRLAKLDAADGPYTALVLAAAGLKRMDLEHRITAYVSEPVMLHAVGQGSLAIEVRTPRGESAERDERIRRMIRSISNWRATWRCVAERALMHRMEGGCSIPLGVSTRFEDHADIEGLLNERIETPSEMASAGISRPDIRIAHEPPPQGSFLTMAAVIVSLDGTRMCKHSHTQLCRSEKDAEQLGILVAEELEHHQNARAILAEVEHHRHLAEVADEKRRAAQKAGEAVDSQVKEVDRRGLPRDDGVAKAWEV
;
A
#
# COMPACT_ATOMS: atom_id res chain seq x y z
N GLY A 1 -8.01 -6.75 12.40
CA GLY A 1 -7.24 -7.68 11.57
C GLY A 1 -6.51 -7.00 10.44
N THR A 2 -5.17 -7.04 10.42
CA THR A 2 -4.33 -6.65 9.29
C THR A 2 -2.91 -7.20 9.45
N SER A 3 -2.30 -7.66 8.36
CA SER A 3 -0.88 -8.07 8.34
C SER A 3 0.05 -6.96 7.81
N SER A 4 -0.48 -5.77 7.54
CA SER A 4 0.32 -4.66 7.02
C SER A 4 0.98 -3.89 8.15
N VAL A 5 2.31 -3.93 8.20
CA VAL A 5 3.12 -3.18 9.16
C VAL A 5 2.76 -1.69 9.15
N ARG A 6 2.65 -1.09 7.96
CA ARG A 6 2.23 0.30 7.80
C ARG A 6 0.89 0.61 8.46
N ARG A 7 -0.13 -0.24 8.21
CA ARG A 7 -1.46 -0.02 8.79
C ARG A 7 -1.46 -0.13 10.30
N VAL A 8 -0.75 -1.13 10.83
CA VAL A 8 -0.61 -1.32 12.28
C VAL A 8 0.05 -0.09 12.91
N SER A 9 1.20 0.36 12.39
CA SER A 9 1.95 1.48 12.96
C SER A 9 1.16 2.79 12.93
N LEU A 10 0.53 3.11 11.79
CA LEU A 10 -0.29 4.33 11.64
C LEU A 10 -1.53 4.31 12.55
N LEU A 11 -2.21 3.16 12.65
CA LEU A 11 -3.40 3.05 13.48
C LEU A 11 -3.05 3.01 14.98
N ARG A 12 -1.95 2.37 15.39
CA ARG A 12 -1.46 2.45 16.78
C ARG A 12 -1.19 3.89 17.20
N ARG A 13 -0.62 4.68 16.30
CA ARG A 13 -0.39 6.09 16.57
C ARG A 13 -1.69 6.88 16.74
N ALA A 14 -2.67 6.65 15.87
CA ALA A 14 -3.94 7.37 15.92
C ALA A 14 -4.89 6.85 17.03
N TYR A 15 -4.82 5.56 17.28
CA TYR A 15 -5.72 4.83 18.20
C TYR A 15 -4.94 3.83 19.06
N PRO A 16 -4.22 4.30 20.10
CA PRO A 16 -3.32 3.44 20.90
C PRO A 16 -4.01 2.27 21.61
N HIS A 17 -5.32 2.39 21.85
CA HIS A 17 -6.14 1.36 22.49
C HIS A 17 -6.51 0.18 21.59
N LEU A 18 -6.28 0.28 20.27
CA LEU A 18 -6.61 -0.80 19.34
C LEU A 18 -5.60 -1.94 19.44
N MET A 19 -6.12 -3.14 19.40
CA MET A 19 -5.34 -4.39 19.36
C MET A 19 -5.30 -4.93 17.93
N PHE A 20 -4.14 -5.45 17.53
CA PHE A 20 -3.89 -5.85 16.14
C PHE A 20 -3.53 -7.33 16.06
N SER A 21 -4.21 -8.05 15.17
CA SER A 21 -3.94 -9.44 14.87
C SER A 21 -3.72 -9.65 13.37
N ASP A 22 -2.83 -10.59 13.02
CA ASP A 22 -2.53 -10.96 11.63
C ASP A 22 -3.73 -11.61 10.96
N VAL A 23 -4.07 -11.14 9.76
CA VAL A 23 -5.05 -11.77 8.89
C VAL A 23 -4.49 -12.00 7.49
N ARG A 24 -4.50 -13.23 7.02
CA ARG A 24 -3.97 -13.65 5.72
C ARG A 24 -5.00 -14.44 4.92
N GLY A 25 -4.74 -14.52 3.62
CA GLY A 25 -5.60 -15.13 2.63
C GLY A 25 -6.05 -14.10 1.59
N ASN A 26 -6.84 -14.54 0.64
CA ASN A 26 -7.54 -13.63 -0.29
C ASN A 26 -8.65 -12.84 0.44
N ILE A 27 -9.29 -11.92 -0.24
CA ILE A 27 -10.33 -11.07 0.36
C ILE A 27 -11.46 -11.91 0.94
N ASN A 28 -11.97 -12.89 0.20
CA ASN A 28 -13.06 -13.76 0.66
C ASN A 28 -12.69 -14.56 1.91
N THR A 29 -11.47 -15.11 1.95
CA THR A 29 -10.96 -15.83 3.12
C THR A 29 -10.86 -14.92 4.35
N ARG A 30 -10.44 -13.67 4.16
CA ARG A 30 -10.34 -12.71 5.27
C ARG A 30 -11.72 -12.30 5.77
N LEU A 31 -12.67 -12.05 4.88
CA LEU A 31 -14.05 -11.75 5.25
C LEU A 31 -14.71 -12.92 5.97
N ALA A 32 -14.51 -14.16 5.50
CA ALA A 32 -15.01 -15.34 6.19
C ALA A 32 -14.47 -15.47 7.63
N LYS A 33 -13.20 -15.08 7.85
CA LYS A 33 -12.62 -15.06 9.20
C LYS A 33 -13.20 -13.93 10.09
N LEU A 34 -13.63 -12.82 9.50
CA LEU A 34 -14.35 -11.77 10.23
C LEU A 34 -15.75 -12.22 10.60
N ASP A 35 -16.43 -12.90 9.68
CA ASP A 35 -17.82 -13.31 9.83
C ASP A 35 -17.98 -14.56 10.72
N ALA A 36 -16.90 -15.24 11.07
CA ALA A 36 -16.93 -16.40 11.96
C ALA A 36 -17.39 -15.98 13.37
N ALA A 37 -18.38 -16.69 13.91
CA ALA A 37 -18.97 -16.38 15.23
C ALA A 37 -17.93 -16.35 16.36
N ASP A 38 -16.99 -17.30 16.32
CA ASP A 38 -15.88 -17.40 17.30
C ASP A 38 -14.57 -16.82 16.75
N GLY A 39 -14.67 -15.92 15.76
CA GLY A 39 -13.50 -15.31 15.12
C GLY A 39 -12.82 -14.25 16.01
N PRO A 40 -11.49 -14.08 15.90
CA PRO A 40 -10.74 -13.15 16.74
C PRO A 40 -10.84 -11.70 16.28
N TYR A 41 -11.61 -11.39 15.24
CA TYR A 41 -11.63 -10.06 14.62
C TYR A 41 -12.95 -9.34 14.84
N THR A 42 -12.88 -8.14 15.41
CA THR A 42 -14.00 -7.20 15.44
C THR A 42 -14.12 -6.42 14.12
N ALA A 43 -12.97 -6.15 13.46
CA ALA A 43 -12.92 -5.43 12.19
C ALA A 43 -11.69 -5.85 11.37
N LEU A 44 -11.73 -5.63 10.06
CA LEU A 44 -10.59 -5.80 9.15
C LEU A 44 -10.18 -4.47 8.52
N VAL A 45 -8.89 -4.24 8.39
CA VAL A 45 -8.36 -3.11 7.62
C VAL A 45 -7.80 -3.62 6.29
N LEU A 46 -8.51 -3.31 5.21
CA LEU A 46 -8.23 -3.79 3.86
C LEU A 46 -8.05 -2.62 2.89
N ALA A 47 -7.56 -2.92 1.67
CA ALA A 47 -7.53 -1.94 0.60
C ALA A 47 -8.93 -1.85 -0.05
N ALA A 48 -9.57 -0.69 0.05
CA ALA A 48 -10.91 -0.47 -0.50
C ALA A 48 -11.01 -0.80 -2.00
N ALA A 49 -9.97 -0.45 -2.78
CA ALA A 49 -9.90 -0.78 -4.20
C ALA A 49 -10.05 -2.29 -4.50
N GLY A 50 -9.55 -3.16 -3.61
CA GLY A 50 -9.72 -4.61 -3.75
C GLY A 50 -11.17 -5.05 -3.54
N LEU A 51 -11.84 -4.49 -2.53
CA LEU A 51 -13.26 -4.77 -2.27
C LEU A 51 -14.15 -4.26 -3.41
N LYS A 52 -13.93 -3.02 -3.88
CA LYS A 52 -14.67 -2.45 -5.00
C LYS A 52 -14.54 -3.29 -6.28
N ARG A 53 -13.35 -3.77 -6.62
CA ARG A 53 -13.12 -4.65 -7.79
C ARG A 53 -13.82 -6.00 -7.70
N MET A 54 -14.18 -6.42 -6.51
CA MET A 54 -14.89 -7.69 -6.26
C MET A 54 -16.39 -7.50 -5.98
N ASP A 55 -16.93 -6.32 -6.25
CA ASP A 55 -18.33 -5.93 -5.96
C ASP A 55 -18.73 -6.10 -4.48
N LEU A 56 -17.74 -5.94 -3.58
CA LEU A 56 -17.90 -6.05 -2.13
C LEU A 56 -17.90 -4.69 -1.43
N GLU A 57 -18.23 -3.61 -2.13
CA GLU A 57 -18.25 -2.26 -1.58
C GLU A 57 -19.23 -2.13 -0.42
N HIS A 58 -20.36 -2.84 -0.48
CA HIS A 58 -21.35 -2.90 0.60
C HIS A 58 -20.81 -3.43 1.94
N ARG A 59 -19.64 -4.08 1.94
CA ARG A 59 -18.93 -4.54 3.14
C ARG A 59 -18.01 -3.48 3.75
N ILE A 60 -17.85 -2.31 3.11
CA ILE A 60 -17.03 -1.23 3.63
C ILE A 60 -17.84 -0.40 4.60
N THR A 61 -17.46 -0.43 5.89
CA THR A 61 -18.11 0.35 6.94
C THR A 61 -17.63 1.79 6.95
N ALA A 62 -16.32 2.00 6.73
CA ALA A 62 -15.70 3.33 6.72
C ALA A 62 -14.40 3.34 5.91
N TYR A 63 -14.05 4.50 5.37
CA TYR A 63 -12.76 4.74 4.75
C TYR A 63 -11.83 5.40 5.77
N VAL A 64 -10.63 4.83 5.93
CA VAL A 64 -9.57 5.44 6.74
C VAL A 64 -8.62 6.17 5.78
N SER A 65 -8.66 7.49 5.82
CA SER A 65 -7.92 8.39 4.93
C SER A 65 -6.94 9.28 5.71
N GLU A 66 -6.27 10.18 5.01
CA GLU A 66 -5.47 11.23 5.64
C GLU A 66 -6.31 12.08 6.62
N PRO A 67 -5.70 12.52 7.73
CA PRO A 67 -4.29 12.38 8.10
C PRO A 67 -3.93 11.07 8.81
N VAL A 68 -4.92 10.21 9.11
CA VAL A 68 -4.73 8.98 9.89
C VAL A 68 -3.98 7.92 9.08
N MET A 69 -4.35 7.74 7.83
CA MET A 69 -3.83 6.66 6.98
C MET A 69 -3.35 7.20 5.64
N LEU A 70 -2.04 7.24 5.42
CA LEU A 70 -1.45 7.38 4.11
C LEU A 70 -1.41 6.01 3.43
N HIS A 71 -1.56 5.97 2.11
CA HIS A 71 -1.64 4.72 1.36
C HIS A 71 -0.26 4.04 1.17
N ALA A 72 -0.26 2.80 0.71
CA ALA A 72 0.95 2.11 0.33
C ALA A 72 1.42 2.58 -1.05
N VAL A 73 2.72 2.46 -1.32
CA VAL A 73 3.30 2.72 -2.64
C VAL A 73 2.52 1.97 -3.72
N GLY A 74 2.06 2.67 -4.73
CA GLY A 74 1.26 2.15 -5.84
C GLY A 74 -0.14 1.64 -5.46
N GLN A 75 -0.65 1.98 -4.29
CA GLN A 75 -1.96 1.50 -3.82
C GLN A 75 -3.10 1.93 -4.76
N GLY A 76 -3.84 0.94 -5.24
CA GLY A 76 -4.97 1.16 -6.14
C GLY A 76 -4.60 1.19 -7.63
N SER A 77 -3.33 1.36 -7.99
CA SER A 77 -2.88 1.32 -9.37
C SER A 77 -2.93 -0.10 -9.94
N LEU A 78 -3.21 -0.21 -11.24
CA LEU A 78 -3.08 -1.44 -12.01
C LEU A 78 -1.85 -1.33 -12.89
N ALA A 79 -1.12 -2.42 -13.01
CA ALA A 79 0.03 -2.53 -13.90
C ALA A 79 -0.17 -3.72 -14.85
N ILE A 80 0.32 -3.56 -16.08
CA ILE A 80 0.35 -4.63 -17.08
C ILE A 80 1.82 -4.96 -17.35
N GLU A 81 2.19 -6.19 -17.05
CA GLU A 81 3.52 -6.69 -17.37
C GLU A 81 3.55 -7.21 -18.81
N VAL A 82 4.56 -6.78 -19.55
CA VAL A 82 4.79 -7.22 -20.93
C VAL A 82 6.23 -7.70 -21.09
N ARG A 83 6.42 -8.62 -22.01
CA ARG A 83 7.75 -9.15 -22.33
C ARG A 83 8.65 -8.05 -22.88
N THR A 84 9.90 -8.04 -22.45
CA THR A 84 10.93 -7.18 -23.06
C THR A 84 11.22 -7.67 -24.47
N PRO A 85 11.19 -6.80 -25.49
CA PRO A 85 11.49 -7.18 -26.87
C PRO A 85 12.89 -7.78 -26.98
N ARG A 86 12.98 -9.05 -27.46
CA ARG A 86 14.25 -9.76 -27.63
C ARG A 86 14.14 -10.79 -28.76
N GLY A 87 15.26 -10.99 -29.50
CA GLY A 87 15.38 -12.02 -30.51
C GLY A 87 14.32 -11.91 -31.62
N GLU A 88 13.90 -13.04 -32.16
CA GLU A 88 12.96 -13.11 -33.29
C GLU A 88 11.58 -12.52 -33.01
N SER A 89 11.15 -12.45 -31.74
CA SER A 89 9.88 -11.87 -31.33
C SER A 89 9.92 -10.36 -31.09
N ALA A 90 11.09 -9.72 -31.21
CA ALA A 90 11.32 -8.33 -30.80
C ALA A 90 10.32 -7.34 -31.45
N GLU A 91 10.05 -7.47 -32.74
CA GLU A 91 9.11 -6.58 -33.44
C GLU A 91 7.66 -6.74 -32.94
N ARG A 92 7.22 -7.98 -32.74
CA ARG A 92 5.91 -8.30 -32.19
C ARG A 92 5.78 -7.76 -30.77
N ASP A 93 6.78 -8.00 -29.93
CA ASP A 93 6.77 -7.60 -28.52
C ASP A 93 6.79 -6.06 -28.39
N GLU A 94 7.52 -5.34 -29.26
CA GLU A 94 7.49 -3.88 -29.31
C GLU A 94 6.14 -3.33 -29.80
N ARG A 95 5.47 -4.01 -30.72
CA ARG A 95 4.10 -3.65 -31.12
C ARG A 95 3.13 -3.80 -29.96
N ILE A 96 3.20 -4.90 -29.21
CA ILE A 96 2.37 -5.12 -28.02
C ILE A 96 2.66 -4.03 -26.98
N ARG A 97 3.93 -3.74 -26.72
CA ARG A 97 4.34 -2.70 -25.78
C ARG A 97 3.77 -1.32 -26.14
N ARG A 98 3.80 -0.94 -27.42
CA ARG A 98 3.18 0.31 -27.91
C ARG A 98 1.66 0.33 -27.68
N MET A 99 0.97 -0.79 -27.97
CA MET A 99 -0.47 -0.91 -27.75
C MET A 99 -0.81 -0.75 -26.24
N ILE A 100 -0.04 -1.37 -25.35
CA ILE A 100 -0.27 -1.25 -23.91
C ILE A 100 0.06 0.17 -23.42
N ARG A 101 1.08 0.82 -23.95
CA ARG A 101 1.39 2.22 -23.63
C ARG A 101 0.25 3.18 -23.98
N SER A 102 -0.52 2.91 -25.04
CA SER A 102 -1.63 3.79 -25.45
C SER A 102 -2.79 3.83 -24.46
N ILE A 103 -2.87 2.88 -23.52
CA ILE A 103 -3.87 2.87 -22.45
C ILE A 103 -3.28 3.32 -21.10
N SER A 104 -2.01 3.69 -21.05
CA SER A 104 -1.38 4.18 -19.82
C SER A 104 -1.88 5.58 -19.47
N ASN A 105 -2.16 5.79 -18.20
CA ASN A 105 -2.48 7.10 -17.66
C ASN A 105 -1.19 7.73 -17.11
N TRP A 106 -0.74 8.84 -17.70
CA TRP A 106 0.50 9.50 -17.30
C TRP A 106 0.50 9.97 -15.85
N ARG A 107 -0.65 10.42 -15.31
CA ARG A 107 -0.77 10.84 -13.89
C ARG A 107 -0.55 9.66 -12.96
N ALA A 108 -1.19 8.52 -13.24
CA ALA A 108 -0.97 7.31 -12.48
C ALA A 108 0.48 6.83 -12.59
N THR A 109 1.08 6.92 -13.78
CA THR A 109 2.48 6.56 -14.02
C THR A 109 3.42 7.44 -13.19
N TRP A 110 3.30 8.78 -13.28
CA TRP A 110 4.19 9.68 -12.55
C TRP A 110 4.06 9.53 -11.03
N ARG A 111 2.83 9.39 -10.51
CA ARG A 111 2.62 9.11 -9.08
C ARG A 111 3.32 7.80 -8.67
N CYS A 112 3.09 6.72 -9.41
CA CYS A 112 3.71 5.43 -9.12
C CYS A 112 5.23 5.47 -9.24
N VAL A 113 5.78 6.20 -10.22
CA VAL A 113 7.23 6.36 -10.39
C VAL A 113 7.83 7.08 -9.19
N ALA A 114 7.26 8.22 -8.77
CA ALA A 114 7.70 8.95 -7.59
C ALA A 114 7.63 8.09 -6.31
N GLU A 115 6.51 7.44 -6.07
CA GLU A 115 6.31 6.59 -4.90
C GLU A 115 7.27 5.39 -4.87
N ARG A 116 7.53 4.78 -6.02
CA ARG A 116 8.48 3.67 -6.14
C ARG A 116 9.93 4.12 -5.97
N ALA A 117 10.31 5.29 -6.51
CA ALA A 117 11.64 5.86 -6.33
C ALA A 117 11.95 6.10 -4.85
N LEU A 118 11.00 6.68 -4.10
CA LEU A 118 11.11 6.80 -2.64
C LEU A 118 11.31 5.43 -1.98
N MET A 119 10.46 4.45 -2.28
CA MET A 119 10.55 3.14 -1.64
C MET A 119 11.88 2.42 -1.96
N HIS A 120 12.36 2.53 -3.20
CA HIS A 120 13.62 1.93 -3.62
C HIS A 120 14.81 2.60 -2.89
N ARG A 121 14.78 3.93 -2.79
CA ARG A 121 15.85 4.68 -2.09
C ARG A 121 15.92 4.34 -0.60
N MET A 122 14.76 4.12 0.03
CA MET A 122 14.67 3.71 1.44
C MET A 122 15.05 2.23 1.68
N GLU A 123 15.51 1.51 0.64
CA GLU A 123 15.86 0.07 0.67
C GLU A 123 14.75 -0.81 1.27
N GLY A 124 13.52 -0.31 1.24
CA GLY A 124 12.39 -0.92 1.92
C GLY A 124 11.42 -1.60 0.98
N GLY A 125 11.13 -2.84 1.24
CA GLY A 125 9.99 -3.55 0.64
C GLY A 125 8.71 -3.34 1.45
N CYS A 126 7.78 -4.30 1.36
CA CYS A 126 6.51 -4.31 2.10
C CYS A 126 6.65 -4.33 3.63
N SER A 127 7.88 -4.44 4.15
CA SER A 127 8.18 -4.55 5.57
C SER A 127 8.35 -3.21 6.28
N ILE A 128 8.53 -2.11 5.53
CA ILE A 128 8.68 -0.78 6.12
C ILE A 128 7.31 -0.17 6.41
N PRO A 129 7.11 0.46 7.59
CA PRO A 129 5.89 1.17 7.95
C PRO A 129 5.82 2.55 7.26
N LEU A 130 5.97 2.54 5.93
CA LEU A 130 5.97 3.70 5.04
C LEU A 130 4.59 3.94 4.48
N GLY A 131 4.01 5.09 4.72
CA GLY A 131 2.82 5.62 4.06
C GLY A 131 3.17 6.73 3.09
N VAL A 132 2.48 6.79 1.97
CA VAL A 132 2.68 7.84 0.96
C VAL A 132 1.36 8.46 0.57
N SER A 133 1.42 9.69 0.09
CA SER A 133 0.33 10.41 -0.57
C SER A 133 0.91 11.21 -1.71
N THR A 134 0.28 11.12 -2.88
CA THR A 134 0.68 11.87 -4.07
C THR A 134 -0.54 12.53 -4.71
N ARG A 135 -0.44 13.81 -5.08
CA ARG A 135 -1.51 14.55 -5.74
C ARG A 135 -0.92 15.55 -6.74
N PHE A 136 -1.66 15.81 -7.82
CA PHE A 136 -1.39 16.94 -8.70
C PHE A 136 -2.16 18.15 -8.19
N GLU A 137 -1.54 19.34 -8.19
CA GLU A 137 -2.16 20.55 -7.64
C GLU A 137 -3.20 21.16 -8.60
N ASP A 138 -3.08 20.88 -9.87
CA ASP A 138 -4.00 21.34 -10.93
C ASP A 138 -5.33 20.58 -10.98
N HIS A 139 -5.58 19.68 -10.03
CA HIS A 139 -6.79 18.87 -9.94
C HIS A 139 -7.46 18.96 -8.55
N ALA A 140 -8.13 20.08 -8.33
CA ALA A 140 -9.17 20.17 -7.29
C ALA A 140 -10.37 19.22 -7.53
N ASP A 141 -10.49 18.69 -8.76
CA ASP A 141 -11.68 17.97 -9.23
C ASP A 141 -11.57 16.43 -9.16
N ILE A 142 -10.40 15.84 -8.84
CA ILE A 142 -10.29 14.37 -8.76
C ILE A 142 -11.02 13.81 -7.53
N GLU A 143 -11.19 14.58 -6.46
CA GLU A 143 -12.07 14.18 -5.36
C GLU A 143 -13.54 14.04 -5.82
N GLY A 144 -13.99 14.87 -6.77
CA GLY A 144 -15.26 14.71 -7.43
C GLY A 144 -15.36 13.40 -8.23
N LEU A 145 -14.33 13.07 -9.02
CA LEU A 145 -14.30 11.84 -9.83
C LEU A 145 -14.15 10.54 -9.00
N LEU A 146 -13.56 10.61 -7.82
CA LEU A 146 -13.46 9.45 -6.90
C LEU A 146 -14.72 9.29 -6.05
N ASN A 147 -15.51 10.36 -5.89
CA ASN A 147 -16.79 10.36 -5.21
C ASN A 147 -17.98 10.21 -6.19
N GLU A 148 -17.79 10.41 -7.48
CA GLU A 148 -18.78 9.99 -8.45
C GLU A 148 -18.92 8.47 -8.37
N ARG A 149 -20.07 8.03 -7.88
CA ARG A 149 -20.57 6.67 -7.99
C ARG A 149 -20.22 6.19 -9.39
N ILE A 150 -19.34 5.19 -9.51
CA ILE A 150 -19.16 4.50 -10.77
C ILE A 150 -20.51 3.80 -11.01
N GLU A 151 -21.40 4.47 -11.72
CA GLU A 151 -22.64 3.88 -12.16
C GLU A 151 -22.31 2.64 -12.97
N THR A 152 -22.98 1.56 -12.68
CA THR A 152 -22.80 0.33 -13.45
C THR A 152 -23.16 0.59 -14.92
N PRO A 153 -22.56 -0.11 -15.89
CA PRO A 153 -22.92 0.05 -17.31
C PRO A 153 -24.42 -0.04 -17.58
N SER A 154 -25.18 -0.76 -16.74
CA SER A 154 -26.62 -0.88 -16.85
C SER A 154 -27.36 0.35 -16.33
N GLU A 155 -26.88 1.02 -15.29
CA GLU A 155 -27.45 2.27 -14.75
C GLU A 155 -27.21 3.42 -15.72
N MET A 156 -26.01 3.50 -16.32
CA MET A 156 -25.68 4.48 -17.36
C MET A 156 -26.56 4.32 -18.62
N ALA A 157 -26.77 3.09 -19.05
CA ALA A 157 -27.65 2.81 -20.22
C ALA A 157 -29.09 3.16 -19.95
N SER A 158 -29.63 2.93 -18.76
CA SER A 158 -31.00 3.28 -18.38
C SER A 158 -31.21 4.78 -18.17
N ALA A 159 -30.16 5.53 -17.82
CA ALA A 159 -30.23 6.99 -17.70
C ALA A 159 -30.02 7.73 -19.02
N GLY A 160 -29.80 7.03 -20.15
CA GLY A 160 -29.50 7.65 -21.44
C GLY A 160 -28.15 8.39 -21.49
N ILE A 161 -27.32 8.15 -20.52
CA ILE A 161 -25.97 8.74 -20.44
C ILE A 161 -25.07 7.92 -21.36
N SER A 162 -24.75 8.47 -22.52
CA SER A 162 -23.62 7.97 -23.31
C SER A 162 -22.37 8.08 -22.44
N ARG A 163 -21.52 7.03 -22.45
CA ARG A 163 -20.25 7.02 -21.73
C ARG A 163 -19.62 8.41 -21.82
N PRO A 164 -19.34 9.07 -20.69
CA PRO A 164 -18.59 10.30 -20.76
C PRO A 164 -17.34 9.98 -21.58
N ASP A 165 -17.06 10.85 -22.53
CA ASP A 165 -15.83 10.78 -23.31
C ASP A 165 -14.69 11.01 -22.29
N ILE A 166 -14.35 9.96 -21.56
CA ILE A 166 -13.18 9.96 -20.68
C ILE A 166 -12.02 10.05 -21.66
N ARG A 167 -11.77 11.26 -22.12
CA ARG A 167 -10.51 11.61 -22.76
C ARG A 167 -9.47 11.47 -21.67
N ILE A 168 -9.02 10.24 -21.47
CA ILE A 168 -7.79 10.00 -20.74
C ILE A 168 -6.77 10.87 -21.48
N ALA A 169 -6.33 11.94 -20.85
CA ALA A 169 -5.23 12.72 -21.39
C ALA A 169 -4.03 11.77 -21.41
N HIS A 170 -3.77 11.19 -22.58
CA HIS A 170 -2.72 10.18 -22.77
C HIS A 170 -1.34 10.78 -22.60
N GLU A 171 -1.22 12.08 -22.76
CA GLU A 171 0.04 12.81 -22.69
C GLU A 171 -0.02 13.88 -21.60
N PRO A 172 1.11 14.08 -20.90
CA PRO A 172 1.21 15.16 -19.93
C PRO A 172 1.18 16.52 -20.66
N PRO A 173 0.72 17.59 -20.00
CA PRO A 173 0.73 18.93 -20.57
C PRO A 173 2.19 19.36 -20.84
N PRO A 174 2.47 20.03 -21.96
CA PRO A 174 3.84 20.43 -22.34
C PRO A 174 4.55 21.30 -21.30
N GLN A 175 3.80 22.14 -20.57
CA GLN A 175 4.33 22.96 -19.47
C GLN A 175 4.67 22.15 -18.22
N GLY A 176 4.23 20.90 -18.16
CA GLY A 176 4.34 20.06 -16.97
C GLY A 176 3.17 20.25 -15.99
N SER A 177 3.24 19.56 -14.88
CA SER A 177 2.26 19.63 -13.78
C SER A 177 2.99 19.61 -12.44
N PHE A 178 2.48 20.34 -11.45
CA PHE A 178 2.99 20.28 -10.10
C PHE A 178 2.51 19.01 -9.42
N LEU A 179 3.46 18.18 -9.00
CA LEU A 179 3.22 16.96 -8.24
C LEU A 179 3.69 17.16 -6.81
N THR A 180 2.76 17.05 -5.88
CA THR A 180 3.04 17.03 -4.44
C THR A 180 3.12 15.59 -3.95
N MET A 181 4.18 15.28 -3.24
CA MET A 181 4.36 13.99 -2.58
C MET A 181 4.58 14.20 -1.09
N ALA A 182 3.82 13.50 -0.28
CA ALA A 182 4.04 13.38 1.15
C ALA A 182 4.38 11.93 1.50
N ALA A 183 5.30 11.74 2.43
CA ALA A 183 5.64 10.42 2.95
C ALA A 183 5.77 10.47 4.47
N VAL A 184 5.41 9.36 5.11
CA VAL A 184 5.48 9.19 6.56
C VAL A 184 6.05 7.82 6.90
N ILE A 185 6.96 7.79 7.84
CA ILE A 185 7.46 6.56 8.47
C ILE A 185 7.08 6.62 9.95
N VAL A 186 6.53 5.52 10.47
CA VAL A 186 6.09 5.42 11.87
C VAL A 186 6.72 4.18 12.49
N SER A 187 7.23 4.27 13.73
CA SER A 187 7.76 3.11 14.47
C SER A 187 6.68 2.04 14.66
N LEU A 188 7.10 0.80 14.87
CA LEU A 188 6.19 -0.34 15.00
C LEU A 188 5.23 -0.21 16.17
N ASP A 189 5.64 0.49 17.22
CA ASP A 189 4.84 0.82 18.40
C ASP A 189 3.94 2.07 18.23
N GLY A 190 4.11 2.83 17.13
CA GLY A 190 3.36 4.05 16.84
C GLY A 190 3.86 5.31 17.56
N THR A 191 4.88 5.24 18.41
CA THR A 191 5.32 6.36 19.26
C THR A 191 6.12 7.41 18.50
N ARG A 192 6.99 6.98 17.57
CA ARG A 192 7.86 7.86 16.77
C ARG A 192 7.34 7.97 15.34
N MET A 193 7.47 9.16 14.79
CA MET A 193 7.05 9.45 13.42
C MET A 193 8.03 10.43 12.77
N CYS A 194 8.29 10.22 11.49
CA CYS A 194 8.93 11.18 10.62
C CYS A 194 8.04 11.39 9.39
N LYS A 195 7.81 12.63 9.01
CA LYS A 195 7.01 13.00 7.83
C LYS A 195 7.73 14.08 7.06
N HIS A 196 7.77 13.93 5.74
CA HIS A 196 8.24 14.97 4.82
C HIS A 196 7.25 15.13 3.66
N SER A 197 7.19 16.33 3.09
CA SER A 197 6.37 16.61 1.92
C SER A 197 7.10 17.60 1.02
N HIS A 198 7.09 17.33 -0.28
CA HIS A 198 7.69 18.21 -1.29
C HIS A 198 6.80 18.32 -2.51
N THR A 199 6.80 19.52 -3.11
CA THR A 199 6.07 19.82 -4.36
C THR A 199 7.09 20.20 -5.43
N GLN A 200 6.98 19.55 -6.59
CA GLN A 200 7.89 19.79 -7.72
C GLN A 200 7.12 19.90 -9.02
N LEU A 201 7.55 20.82 -9.90
CA LEU A 201 7.09 20.85 -11.28
C LEU A 201 7.70 19.66 -12.04
N CYS A 202 6.87 18.70 -12.44
CA CYS A 202 7.26 17.56 -13.25
C CYS A 202 6.87 17.81 -14.72
N ARG A 203 7.77 17.54 -15.65
CA ARG A 203 7.56 17.57 -17.10
C ARG A 203 7.77 16.19 -17.72
N SER A 204 8.30 15.26 -16.93
CA SER A 204 8.65 13.90 -17.36
C SER A 204 8.55 12.88 -16.21
N GLU A 205 8.57 11.61 -16.54
CA GLU A 205 8.70 10.51 -15.54
C GLU A 205 9.99 10.67 -14.71
N LYS A 206 11.07 11.17 -15.32
CA LYS A 206 12.33 11.40 -14.62
C LYS A 206 12.22 12.49 -13.54
N ASP A 207 11.44 13.55 -13.79
CA ASP A 207 11.20 14.58 -12.77
C ASP A 207 10.37 14.00 -11.60
N ALA A 208 9.39 13.14 -11.91
CA ALA A 208 8.61 12.45 -10.89
C ALA A 208 9.47 11.46 -10.09
N GLU A 209 10.39 10.75 -10.74
CA GLU A 209 11.38 9.89 -10.06
C GLU A 209 12.26 10.72 -9.11
N GLN A 210 12.76 11.86 -9.59
CA GLN A 210 13.59 12.75 -8.79
C GLN A 210 12.85 13.29 -7.55
N LEU A 211 11.55 13.60 -7.68
CA LEU A 211 10.73 13.98 -6.53
C LEU A 211 10.72 12.89 -5.45
N GLY A 212 10.55 11.63 -5.87
CA GLY A 212 10.58 10.49 -4.94
C GLY A 212 11.93 10.35 -4.22
N ILE A 213 13.04 10.52 -4.96
CA ILE A 213 14.40 10.48 -4.41
C ILE A 213 14.60 11.62 -3.40
N LEU A 214 14.22 12.86 -3.73
CA LEU A 214 14.34 14.01 -2.84
C LEU A 214 13.57 13.80 -1.53
N VAL A 215 12.33 13.31 -1.60
CA VAL A 215 11.54 13.02 -0.40
C VAL A 215 12.18 11.93 0.44
N ALA A 216 12.81 10.93 -0.17
CA ALA A 216 13.53 9.88 0.53
C ALA A 216 14.77 10.43 1.26
N GLU A 217 15.58 11.23 0.58
CA GLU A 217 16.80 11.84 1.13
C GLU A 217 16.49 12.72 2.34
N GLU A 218 15.44 13.54 2.25
CA GLU A 218 15.00 14.37 3.37
C GLU A 218 14.53 13.52 4.57
N LEU A 219 13.81 12.42 4.32
CA LEU A 219 13.45 11.47 5.38
C LEU A 219 14.67 10.79 5.98
N GLU A 220 15.66 10.38 5.18
CA GLU A 220 16.90 9.73 5.65
C GLU A 220 17.74 10.66 6.53
N HIS A 221 17.76 11.96 6.25
CA HIS A 221 18.47 12.94 7.09
C HIS A 221 17.82 13.10 8.47
N HIS A 222 16.55 12.73 8.61
CA HIS A 222 15.85 12.84 9.87
C HIS A 222 16.29 11.74 10.86
N GLN A 223 16.75 12.12 12.04
CA GLN A 223 17.26 11.18 13.04
C GLN A 223 16.25 10.09 13.42
N ASN A 224 14.97 10.44 13.52
CA ASN A 224 13.89 9.49 13.83
C ASN A 224 13.71 8.44 12.72
N ALA A 225 13.85 8.81 11.44
CA ALA A 225 13.70 7.87 10.35
C ALA A 225 14.75 6.77 10.40
N ARG A 226 16.01 7.14 10.60
CA ARG A 226 17.12 6.16 10.72
C ARG A 226 16.88 5.20 11.88
N ALA A 227 16.46 5.71 13.04
CA ALA A 227 16.17 4.88 14.20
C ALA A 227 15.01 3.91 13.95
N ILE A 228 13.94 4.37 13.28
CA ILE A 228 12.79 3.54 12.93
C ILE A 228 13.20 2.46 11.92
N LEU A 229 13.98 2.81 10.89
CA LEU A 229 14.42 1.86 9.87
C LEU A 229 15.31 0.77 10.48
N ALA A 230 16.25 1.14 11.36
CA ALA A 230 17.10 0.18 12.06
C ALA A 230 16.28 -0.79 12.95
N GLU A 231 15.26 -0.29 13.64
CA GLU A 231 14.33 -1.13 14.40
C GLU A 231 13.57 -2.11 13.50
N VAL A 232 13.04 -1.62 12.38
CA VAL A 232 12.32 -2.46 11.41
C VAL A 232 13.22 -3.54 10.84
N GLU A 233 14.47 -3.22 10.52
CA GLU A 233 15.44 -4.19 10.00
C GLU A 233 15.76 -5.26 11.04
N HIS A 234 15.98 -4.85 12.29
CA HIS A 234 16.18 -5.79 13.39
C HIS A 234 14.99 -6.76 13.54
N HIS A 235 13.76 -6.25 13.54
CA HIS A 235 12.56 -7.09 13.64
C HIS A 235 12.37 -8.01 12.42
N ARG A 236 12.73 -7.55 11.21
CA ARG A 236 12.73 -8.38 10.01
C ARG A 236 13.68 -9.55 10.16
N HIS A 237 14.91 -9.29 10.61
CA HIS A 237 15.88 -10.34 10.83
C HIS A 237 15.40 -11.38 11.86
N LEU A 238 14.83 -10.93 12.97
CA LEU A 238 14.23 -11.83 13.96
C LEU A 238 13.12 -12.71 13.36
N ALA A 239 12.26 -12.13 12.51
CA ALA A 239 11.20 -12.88 11.84
C ALA A 239 11.74 -13.92 10.87
N GLU A 240 12.79 -13.60 10.11
CA GLU A 240 13.46 -14.51 9.18
C GLU A 240 14.08 -15.70 9.93
N VAL A 241 14.84 -15.44 10.99
CA VAL A 241 15.44 -16.48 11.84
C VAL A 241 14.36 -17.39 12.47
N ALA A 242 13.27 -16.78 12.94
CA ALA A 242 12.15 -17.55 13.49
C ALA A 242 11.45 -18.43 12.44
N ASP A 243 11.30 -17.94 11.20
CA ASP A 243 10.72 -18.72 10.09
C ASP A 243 11.63 -19.88 9.64
N GLU A 244 12.94 -19.66 9.61
CA GLU A 244 13.91 -20.73 9.33
C GLU A 244 13.87 -21.82 10.38
N LYS A 245 13.85 -21.47 11.67
CA LYS A 245 13.70 -22.42 12.77
C LYS A 245 12.39 -23.21 12.69
N ARG A 246 11.26 -22.54 12.35
CA ARG A 246 9.97 -23.22 12.15
C ARG A 246 10.03 -24.23 11.01
N ARG A 247 10.64 -23.86 9.87
CA ARG A 247 10.79 -24.75 8.72
C ARG A 247 11.69 -25.94 9.02
N ALA A 248 12.79 -25.71 9.78
CA ALA A 248 13.68 -26.77 10.20
C ALA A 248 12.98 -27.77 11.13
N ALA A 249 12.29 -27.30 12.17
CA ALA A 249 11.50 -28.13 13.09
C ALA A 249 10.41 -28.94 12.35
N GLN A 250 9.71 -28.29 11.41
CA GLN A 250 8.70 -28.97 10.60
C GLN A 250 9.29 -30.09 9.72
N LYS A 251 10.49 -29.90 9.17
CA LYS A 251 11.19 -30.94 8.40
C LYS A 251 11.68 -32.09 9.29
N ALA A 252 12.09 -31.77 10.53
CA ALA A 252 12.57 -32.77 11.50
C ALA A 252 11.41 -33.53 12.22
N GLY A 253 10.16 -33.07 12.05
CA GLY A 253 9.03 -33.61 12.81
C GLY A 253 9.04 -33.25 14.30
N GLU A 254 9.80 -32.23 14.67
CA GLU A 254 9.98 -31.75 16.03
C GLU A 254 8.96 -30.68 16.41
N ALA A 255 8.67 -30.58 17.73
CA ALA A 255 7.83 -29.48 18.24
C ALA A 255 8.56 -28.13 18.07
N VAL A 256 7.84 -27.12 17.60
CA VAL A 256 8.39 -25.75 17.46
C VAL A 256 8.61 -25.18 18.85
N ASP A 257 9.84 -24.69 19.12
CA ASP A 257 10.24 -24.02 20.35
C ASP A 257 9.26 -22.89 20.74
N SER A 258 8.98 -22.75 22.03
CA SER A 258 8.09 -21.74 22.58
C SER A 258 8.56 -20.33 22.23
N GLN A 259 9.85 -20.04 22.29
CA GLN A 259 10.42 -18.73 21.92
C GLN A 259 10.14 -18.36 20.44
N VAL A 260 10.12 -19.34 19.54
CA VAL A 260 9.79 -19.14 18.11
C VAL A 260 8.30 -18.88 17.91
N LYS A 261 7.46 -19.30 18.86
CA LYS A 261 6.01 -19.02 18.84
C LYS A 261 5.66 -17.60 19.30
N GLU A 262 6.51 -16.98 20.10
CA GLU A 262 6.30 -15.64 20.68
C GLU A 262 6.44 -14.49 19.69
N VAL A 263 7.08 -14.72 18.55
CA VAL A 263 7.29 -13.71 17.52
C VAL A 263 6.35 -13.98 16.35
N ASP A 264 5.61 -12.98 15.92
CA ASP A 264 4.80 -13.05 14.71
C ASP A 264 5.70 -12.95 13.45
N ARG A 265 5.10 -13.14 12.25
CA ARG A 265 5.86 -13.08 10.99
C ARG A 265 6.35 -11.66 10.61
N ARG A 266 6.02 -10.67 11.42
CA ARG A 266 6.51 -9.29 11.30
C ARG A 266 7.71 -9.05 12.21
N GLY A 267 8.13 -10.06 13.00
CA GLY A 267 9.15 -9.94 14.02
C GLY A 267 8.69 -9.22 15.29
N LEU A 268 7.38 -9.00 15.43
CA LEU A 268 6.80 -8.39 16.62
C LEU A 268 6.42 -9.47 17.63
N PRO A 269 6.51 -9.18 18.95
CA PRO A 269 5.93 -10.04 19.96
C PRO A 269 4.46 -10.30 19.64
N ARG A 270 3.99 -11.54 19.78
CA ARG A 270 2.56 -11.81 19.68
C ARG A 270 1.86 -11.16 20.86
N ASP A 271 0.82 -10.39 20.59
CA ASP A 271 -0.08 -9.88 21.63
C ASP A 271 -0.95 -11.04 22.16
N ASP A 272 -0.34 -11.97 22.91
CA ASP A 272 -1.06 -13.08 23.54
C ASP A 272 -1.97 -12.62 24.69
N GLY A 273 -1.93 -11.33 25.03
CA GLY A 273 -2.82 -10.71 26.03
C GLY A 273 -4.27 -10.54 25.57
N VAL A 274 -4.56 -10.77 24.28
CA VAL A 274 -5.90 -10.54 23.70
C VAL A 274 -6.94 -11.56 24.17
N ALA A 275 -6.52 -12.77 24.52
CA ALA A 275 -7.45 -13.82 24.95
C ALA A 275 -7.98 -13.64 26.39
N LYS A 276 -7.35 -12.78 27.21
CA LYS A 276 -7.72 -12.59 28.63
C LYS A 276 -8.49 -11.33 28.97
N ALA A 277 -8.64 -10.40 28.01
CA ALA A 277 -9.30 -9.11 28.26
C ALA A 277 -10.83 -9.14 28.09
N TRP A 278 -11.43 -10.25 27.71
CA TRP A 278 -12.87 -10.38 27.49
C TRP A 278 -13.59 -11.17 28.59
N GLU A 279 -12.91 -11.53 29.68
CA GLU A 279 -13.51 -12.19 30.85
C GLU A 279 -13.78 -11.24 32.02
N VAL A 280 -14.14 -9.96 31.74
CA VAL A 280 -14.62 -9.02 32.78
C VAL A 280 -15.96 -8.44 32.36
#